data_52febb02ed3c61ab433103816b732a87
#
_entry.id   52febb02ed3c61ab433103816b732a87
#
_cell.length_a   1.000
_cell.length_b   1.000
_cell.length_c   1.000
_cell.angle_alpha   90.00
_cell.angle_beta   90.00
_cell.angle_gamma   90.00
#
_symmetry.space_group_name_H-M   'P 1'
#
loop_
_entity.id
_entity.type
_entity.pdbx_description
1 polymer ?
#
loop_
_entity_poly.entity_id
_entity_poly.type
_entity_poly.pdbx_seq_one_letter_code
_entity_poly.pdbx_strand_id
1 'polypeptide(L)'
;RFAAYVAGFSDAVVRGGRYDEVGAVFGRNRPAVGFSMDLKDIVTLTSEVALSAAIRAPWGEDAALRASIRSLRAQGETVVCVLPGHEDEGQEFACDRELALMNGRWSLRSL
;
A
#
# COMPACT_ATOMS: atom_id res chain seq x y z
N ARG A 1 -25.86 -21.24 8.44
CA ARG A 1 -25.53 -19.89 7.95
C ARG A 1 -25.06 -19.02 9.10
N PHE A 2 -24.14 -18.11 8.80
CA PHE A 2 -23.72 -17.07 9.74
C PHE A 2 -23.59 -15.73 8.99
N ALA A 3 -23.69 -14.65 9.74
CA ALA A 3 -23.44 -13.31 9.25
C ALA A 3 -22.80 -12.49 10.35
N ALA A 4 -21.89 -11.60 9.98
CA ALA A 4 -21.27 -10.64 10.88
C ALA A 4 -21.78 -9.23 10.56
N TYR A 5 -22.19 -8.51 11.59
CA TYR A 5 -22.70 -7.16 11.49
C TYR A 5 -21.79 -6.22 12.28
N VAL A 6 -21.62 -5.03 11.76
CA VAL A 6 -20.83 -3.97 12.41
C VAL A 6 -21.70 -2.73 12.56
N ALA A 7 -21.56 -2.02 13.67
CA ALA A 7 -22.26 -0.77 13.89
C ALA A 7 -21.98 0.24 12.77
N GLY A 8 -23.02 0.88 12.26
CA GLY A 8 -22.92 1.81 11.15
C GLY A 8 -23.16 1.22 9.76
N PHE A 9 -23.29 -0.10 9.65
CA PHE A 9 -23.66 -0.79 8.41
C PHE A 9 -25.07 -1.36 8.51
N SER A 10 -25.87 -1.16 7.47
CA SER A 10 -27.23 -1.69 7.39
C SER A 10 -27.29 -3.16 7.05
N ASP A 11 -26.25 -3.65 6.37
CA ASP A 11 -26.12 -5.03 5.91
C ASP A 11 -24.97 -5.76 6.61
N ALA A 12 -25.00 -7.10 6.52
CA ALA A 12 -23.91 -7.91 7.01
C ALA A 12 -22.63 -7.65 6.18
N VAL A 13 -21.52 -7.40 6.86
CA VAL A 13 -20.20 -7.20 6.23
C VAL A 13 -19.54 -8.50 5.81
N VAL A 14 -19.91 -9.60 6.45
CA VAL A 14 -19.48 -10.95 6.11
C VAL A 14 -20.69 -11.88 6.17
N ARG A 15 -20.81 -12.73 5.17
CA ARG A 15 -21.83 -13.77 5.14
C ARG A 15 -21.21 -15.10 4.77
N GLY A 16 -21.66 -16.16 5.43
CA GLY A 16 -21.15 -17.48 5.14
C GLY A 16 -22.05 -18.60 5.61
N GLY A 17 -21.57 -19.80 5.45
CA GLY A 17 -22.29 -20.97 5.89
C GLY A 17 -21.54 -22.26 5.60
N ARG A 18 -22.09 -23.32 6.16
CA ARG A 18 -21.71 -24.68 5.83
C ARG A 18 -22.66 -25.22 4.75
N TYR A 19 -22.11 -25.88 3.74
CA TYR A 19 -22.84 -26.55 2.69
C TYR A 19 -22.20 -27.90 2.40
N ASP A 20 -23.00 -28.95 2.52
CA ASP A 20 -22.50 -30.32 2.47
C ASP A 20 -22.74 -30.98 1.11
N GLU A 21 -23.70 -30.49 0.32
CA GLU A 21 -24.17 -31.13 -0.91
C GLU A 21 -23.69 -30.48 -2.21
N VAL A 22 -23.08 -29.30 -2.16
CA VAL A 22 -22.65 -28.57 -3.37
C VAL A 22 -21.65 -29.40 -4.18
N GLY A 23 -20.76 -30.13 -3.50
CA GLY A 23 -19.77 -30.97 -4.15
C GLY A 23 -20.35 -32.15 -4.91
N ALA A 24 -21.59 -32.58 -4.59
CA ALA A 24 -22.25 -33.71 -5.24
C ALA A 24 -22.49 -33.48 -6.74
N VAL A 25 -22.75 -32.21 -7.13
CA VAL A 25 -22.90 -31.80 -8.53
C VAL A 25 -21.60 -32.03 -9.34
N PHE A 26 -20.47 -32.04 -8.66
CA PHE A 26 -19.13 -32.26 -9.25
C PHE A 26 -18.59 -33.68 -8.97
N GLY A 27 -19.47 -34.62 -8.62
CA GLY A 27 -19.15 -36.03 -8.47
C GLY A 27 -18.59 -36.47 -7.11
N ARG A 28 -18.44 -35.54 -6.14
CA ARG A 28 -18.01 -35.85 -4.78
C ARG A 28 -18.79 -35.08 -3.73
N ASN A 29 -19.48 -35.78 -2.86
CA ASN A 29 -20.14 -35.16 -1.74
C ASN A 29 -19.13 -34.90 -0.60
N ARG A 30 -18.78 -33.63 -0.41
CA ARG A 30 -17.87 -33.20 0.67
C ARG A 30 -18.47 -32.02 1.41
N PRO A 31 -18.48 -32.05 2.74
CA PRO A 31 -18.84 -30.88 3.52
C PRO A 31 -17.88 -29.74 3.23
N ALA A 32 -18.41 -28.53 3.07
CA ALA A 32 -17.64 -27.32 2.84
C ALA A 32 -18.16 -26.18 3.71
N VAL A 33 -17.27 -25.31 4.12
CA VAL A 33 -17.57 -24.05 4.79
C VAL A 33 -16.94 -22.94 3.97
N GLY A 34 -17.69 -21.88 3.76
CA GLY A 34 -17.19 -20.72 3.06
C GLY A 34 -17.87 -19.45 3.52
N PHE A 35 -17.24 -18.34 3.20
CA PHE A 35 -17.80 -17.02 3.45
C PHE A 35 -17.46 -16.06 2.32
N SER A 36 -18.23 -14.99 2.22
CA SER A 36 -17.98 -13.88 1.32
C SER A 36 -17.98 -12.57 2.10
N MET A 37 -17.15 -11.63 1.65
CA MET A 37 -17.09 -10.27 2.18
C MET A 37 -16.83 -9.30 1.04
N ASP A 38 -17.27 -8.06 1.20
CA ASP A 38 -16.90 -6.96 0.31
C ASP A 38 -15.68 -6.24 0.88
N LEU A 39 -14.59 -6.20 0.10
CA LEU A 39 -13.34 -5.55 0.54
C LEU A 39 -13.51 -4.05 0.74
N LYS A 40 -14.38 -3.38 -0.01
CA LYS A 40 -14.64 -1.95 0.17
C LYS A 40 -15.27 -1.67 1.52
N ASP A 41 -16.23 -2.51 1.94
CA ASP A 41 -16.85 -2.40 3.25
C ASP A 41 -15.82 -2.64 4.37
N ILE A 42 -14.96 -3.64 4.21
CA ILE A 42 -13.90 -3.93 5.18
C ILE A 42 -12.90 -2.78 5.28
N VAL A 43 -12.49 -2.18 4.14
CA VAL A 43 -11.56 -1.03 4.12
C VAL A 43 -12.15 0.16 4.88
N THR A 44 -13.46 0.43 4.76
CA THR A 44 -14.10 1.54 5.50
C THR A 44 -14.14 1.32 7.01
N LEU A 45 -14.02 0.08 7.46
CA LEU A 45 -13.96 -0.27 8.89
C LEU A 45 -12.55 -0.17 9.47
N THR A 46 -11.52 -0.14 8.63
CA THR A 46 -10.15 -0.02 9.09
C THR A 46 -9.80 1.43 9.37
N SER A 47 -8.86 1.65 10.28
CA SER A 47 -8.27 2.97 10.48
C SER A 47 -7.54 3.41 9.22
N GLU A 48 -7.66 4.68 8.89
CA GLU A 48 -6.91 5.27 7.79
C GLU A 48 -5.40 5.03 8.02
N VAL A 49 -4.75 4.40 7.04
CA VAL A 49 -3.31 4.24 7.08
C VAL A 49 -2.68 5.59 6.78
N ALA A 50 -1.99 6.16 7.76
CA ALA A 50 -1.23 7.39 7.55
C ALA A 50 -0.14 7.12 6.51
N LEU A 51 -0.24 7.78 5.37
CA LEU A 51 0.79 7.72 4.34
C LEU A 51 1.97 8.59 4.79
N SER A 52 3.14 7.98 4.89
CA SER A 52 4.37 8.75 5.09
C SER A 52 4.70 9.54 3.84
N ALA A 53 5.10 10.79 4.01
CA ALA A 53 5.56 11.62 2.90
C ALA A 53 6.81 11.01 2.25
N ALA A 54 6.96 11.22 0.95
CA ALA A 54 8.09 10.70 0.20
C ALA A 54 9.31 11.63 0.26
N ILE A 55 10.45 11.08 -0.10
CA ILE A 55 11.70 11.81 -0.30
C ILE A 55 11.88 12.02 -1.81
N ARG A 56 12.05 13.25 -2.22
CA ARG A 56 12.40 13.58 -3.61
C ARG A 56 13.91 13.40 -3.81
N ALA A 57 14.30 12.72 -4.86
CA ALA A 57 15.70 12.56 -5.25
C ALA A 57 15.90 12.94 -6.72
N PRO A 58 17.03 13.52 -7.09
CA PRO A 58 17.33 13.78 -8.49
C PRO A 58 17.59 12.46 -9.23
N TRP A 59 17.30 12.45 -10.53
CA TRP A 59 17.72 11.38 -11.39
C TRP A 59 19.23 11.48 -11.66
N GLY A 60 19.93 10.36 -11.61
CA GLY A 60 21.35 10.32 -11.92
C GLY A 60 21.92 8.90 -11.85
N GLU A 61 23.05 8.72 -12.51
CA GLU A 61 23.78 7.45 -12.54
C GLU A 61 24.95 7.42 -11.56
N ASP A 62 25.14 8.48 -10.78
CA ASP A 62 26.17 8.53 -9.76
C ASP A 62 26.01 7.38 -8.76
N ALA A 63 27.07 6.62 -8.54
CA ALA A 63 27.06 5.46 -7.65
C ALA A 63 26.73 5.84 -6.20
N ALA A 64 27.21 6.98 -5.72
CA ALA A 64 26.92 7.46 -4.37
C ALA A 64 25.45 7.85 -4.21
N LEU A 65 24.87 8.51 -5.21
CA LEU A 65 23.43 8.82 -5.23
C LEU A 65 22.58 7.54 -5.18
N ARG A 66 22.89 6.59 -6.03
CA ARG A 66 22.15 5.31 -6.09
C ARG A 66 22.28 4.50 -4.81
N ALA A 67 23.46 4.50 -4.18
CA ALA A 67 23.69 3.86 -2.90
C ALA A 67 22.86 4.52 -1.78
N SER A 68 22.79 5.84 -1.76
CA SER A 68 21.97 6.60 -0.80
C SER A 68 20.48 6.29 -0.97
N ILE A 69 19.98 6.28 -2.19
CA ILE A 69 18.57 5.92 -2.50
C ILE A 69 18.27 4.49 -2.05
N ARG A 70 19.15 3.56 -2.34
CA ARG A 70 18.98 2.16 -1.94
C ARG A 70 18.94 1.99 -0.43
N SER A 71 19.82 2.69 0.28
CA SER A 71 19.86 2.67 1.74
C SER A 71 18.59 3.23 2.37
N LEU A 72 18.06 4.34 1.86
CA LEU A 72 16.81 4.93 2.34
C LEU A 72 15.63 3.98 2.10
N ARG A 73 15.54 3.38 0.94
CA ARG A 73 14.49 2.39 0.64
C ARG A 73 14.58 1.15 1.53
N ALA A 74 15.80 0.70 1.84
CA ALA A 74 16.01 -0.41 2.77
C ALA A 74 15.58 -0.08 4.21
N GLN A 75 15.57 1.19 4.58
CA GLN A 75 15.06 1.67 5.87
C GLN A 75 13.53 1.85 5.89
N GLY A 76 12.84 1.55 4.79
CA GLY A 76 11.39 1.68 4.67
C GLY A 76 10.91 3.03 4.15
N GLU A 77 11.81 3.91 3.72
CA GLU A 77 11.46 5.21 3.14
C GLU A 77 10.99 5.07 1.68
N THR A 78 10.04 5.91 1.31
CA THR A 78 9.63 6.05 -0.09
C THR A 78 10.48 7.13 -0.75
N VAL A 79 11.24 6.76 -1.77
CA VAL A 79 12.09 7.68 -2.52
C VAL A 79 11.64 7.75 -3.96
N VAL A 80 11.27 8.95 -4.40
CA VAL A 80 10.82 9.26 -5.77
C VAL A 80 11.94 9.97 -6.51
N CYS A 81 12.42 9.35 -7.60
CA CYS A 81 13.41 9.97 -8.47
C CYS A 81 12.71 10.83 -9.51
N VAL A 82 13.05 12.10 -9.53
CA VAL A 82 12.50 13.06 -10.48
C VAL A 82 13.31 13.03 -11.77
N LEU A 83 12.68 12.69 -12.87
CA LEU A 83 13.33 12.66 -14.19
C LEU A 83 13.60 14.08 -14.69
N PRO A 84 14.67 14.30 -15.46
CA PRO A 84 14.92 15.58 -16.10
C PRO A 84 13.72 16.03 -16.97
N GLY A 85 13.30 17.26 -16.81
CA GLY A 85 12.12 17.79 -17.51
C GLY A 85 10.77 17.53 -16.84
N HIS A 86 10.78 16.84 -15.70
CA HIS A 86 9.57 16.48 -14.92
C HIS A 86 9.62 17.04 -13.49
N GLU A 87 10.34 18.11 -13.28
CA GLU A 87 10.57 18.69 -11.94
C GLU A 87 9.26 19.13 -11.26
N ASP A 88 8.27 19.53 -12.05
CA ASP A 88 6.95 19.98 -11.56
C ASP A 88 6.03 18.80 -11.15
N GLU A 89 6.28 17.63 -11.66
CA GLU A 89 5.48 16.42 -11.33
C GLU A 89 5.75 15.88 -9.93
N GLY A 90 6.82 16.31 -9.27
CA GLY A 90 7.15 15.92 -7.90
C GLY A 90 6.10 16.30 -6.86
N GLN A 91 5.18 17.20 -7.20
CA GLN A 91 4.07 17.59 -6.31
C GLN A 91 3.01 16.49 -6.16
N GLU A 92 2.91 15.56 -7.09
CA GLU A 92 1.95 14.46 -7.03
C GLU A 92 2.23 13.46 -5.90
N PHE A 93 3.46 13.42 -5.39
CA PHE A 93 3.90 12.41 -4.44
C PHE A 93 4.02 12.90 -2.99
N ALA A 94 3.53 14.09 -2.69
CA ALA A 94 3.56 14.67 -1.34
C ALA A 94 4.94 14.51 -0.66
N CYS A 95 6.00 14.98 -1.33
CA CYS A 95 7.35 14.94 -0.78
C CYS A 95 7.54 16.02 0.28
N ASP A 96 8.10 15.66 1.42
CA ASP A 96 8.46 16.61 2.52
C ASP A 96 9.96 16.80 2.68
N ARG A 97 10.76 15.96 2.03
CA ARG A 97 12.22 15.96 2.11
C ARG A 97 12.82 15.78 0.73
N GLU A 98 14.05 16.23 0.58
CA GLU A 98 14.81 16.10 -0.64
C GLU A 98 16.20 15.54 -0.35
N LEU A 99 16.66 14.64 -1.20
CA LEU A 99 18.03 14.17 -1.21
C LEU A 99 18.87 15.12 -2.07
N ALA A 100 19.79 15.84 -1.44
CA ALA A 100 20.62 16.83 -2.09
C ALA A 100 22.12 16.59 -1.83
N LEU A 101 22.95 16.97 -2.78
CA LEU A 101 24.39 16.93 -2.63
C LEU A 101 24.85 18.15 -1.83
N MET A 102 25.36 17.91 -0.63
CA MET A 102 25.87 18.94 0.28
C MET A 102 27.32 18.61 0.70
N ASN A 103 28.26 19.48 0.41
CA ASN A 103 29.67 19.29 0.75
C ASN A 103 30.25 17.95 0.26
N GLY A 104 29.87 17.54 -0.96
CA GLY A 104 30.31 16.27 -1.55
C GLY A 104 29.59 15.01 -1.02
N ARG A 105 28.58 15.18 -0.17
CA ARG A 105 27.77 14.07 0.37
C ARG A 105 26.30 14.26 0.09
N TRP A 106 25.64 13.14 -0.21
CA TRP A 106 24.19 13.12 -0.34
C TRP A 106 23.54 13.14 1.04
N SER A 107 22.73 14.14 1.29
CA SER A 107 22.07 14.37 2.58
C SER A 107 20.61 14.74 2.38
N LEU A 108 19.78 14.40 3.38
CA LEU A 108 18.39 14.81 3.41
C LEU A 108 18.27 16.24 3.90
N ARG A 109 17.42 17.01 3.24
CA ARG A 109 16.99 18.32 3.72
C ARG A 109 15.47 18.44 3.66
N SER A 110 14.89 19.26 4.51
CA SER A 110 13.46 19.57 4.48
C SER A 110 13.12 20.44 3.27
N LEU A 111 11.97 20.16 2.68
CA LEU A 111 11.38 20.99 1.64
C LEU A 111 10.52 22.12 2.20
#